data_08e935d7f4466e73308c5791e03299a0
#
_entry.id   08e935d7f4466e73308c5791e03299a0
#
_cell.length_a   1.000
_cell.length_b   1.000
_cell.length_c   1.000
_cell.angle_alpha   90.00
_cell.angle_beta   90.00
_cell.angle_gamma   90.00
#
_symmetry.space_group_name_H-M   'P 1'
#
loop_
_entity.id
_entity.type
_entity.pdbx_description
1 polymer ?
#
loop_
_entity_poly.entity_id
_entity_poly.type
_entity_poly.pdbx_seq_one_letter_code
_entity_poly.pdbx_strand_id
1 'polypeptide(L)'
;MGQTDCQKKAFVFQGVGSNIEKTISVFDSAQINYFHELCEAVSDFSGINLTKYLYDMSCFEGTDKIFAEWILTGLSDCTVFHTCIQNDIVPDYIIGYSLGLNNAIYCSGSIHLEDTVHILSGVIRSIIESQKGRLTYDMGVIVGLDMQTVKEIINLYSSCKHVMIASENSEYCIVITGVCNEVQKVLGKAQSQGALKTRMLDVPCAFHSNMLIDCASYYYNNIENIHFNDSKIPVVSIYDQKILITGNEIYNEQRRNFLSSMKWKTTIEYLEKIGVNEFWDMSTNGSMKKSTVLTNPDSSFYTIKTLYKSLNV
;
A
#
# COMPACT_ATOMS: atom_id res chain seq x y z
N MET A 1 -26.69 4.43 32.58
CA MET A 1 -25.37 5.03 32.28
C MET A 1 -24.89 4.33 31.02
N GLY A 2 -25.08 4.97 29.87
CA GLY A 2 -24.58 4.44 28.61
C GLY A 2 -23.05 4.47 28.64
N GLN A 3 -22.42 3.32 28.47
CA GLN A 3 -21.04 3.29 28.04
C GLN A 3 -20.98 4.09 26.73
N THR A 4 -20.31 5.22 26.73
CA THR A 4 -19.85 5.84 25.48
C THR A 4 -18.90 4.80 24.90
N ASP A 5 -19.39 4.04 23.90
CA ASP A 5 -18.54 3.18 23.08
C ASP A 5 -17.46 4.07 22.53
N CYS A 6 -16.24 3.90 23.04
CA CYS A 6 -15.07 4.66 22.58
C CYS A 6 -14.89 4.26 21.12
N GLN A 7 -15.12 5.20 20.20
CA GLN A 7 -14.98 4.95 18.76
C GLN A 7 -13.55 4.55 18.46
N LYS A 8 -13.34 3.33 17.96
CA LYS A 8 -12.01 2.85 17.60
C LYS A 8 -11.60 3.38 16.25
N LYS A 9 -10.32 3.72 16.13
CA LYS A 9 -9.70 4.32 14.94
C LYS A 9 -8.70 3.37 14.30
N ALA A 10 -8.75 3.24 12.98
CA ALA A 10 -7.71 2.59 12.21
C ALA A 10 -7.05 3.56 11.23
N PHE A 11 -5.72 3.60 11.22
CA PHE A 11 -4.94 4.35 10.24
C PHE A 11 -4.57 3.44 9.07
N VAL A 12 -4.83 3.93 7.87
CA VAL A 12 -4.76 3.17 6.62
C VAL A 12 -3.69 3.77 5.71
N PHE A 13 -2.64 3.00 5.44
CA PHE A 13 -1.52 3.40 4.60
C PHE A 13 -1.69 2.86 3.17
N GLN A 14 -1.46 3.73 2.18
CA GLN A 14 -1.67 3.40 0.79
C GLN A 14 -0.52 2.56 0.18
N GLY A 15 -0.82 1.88 -0.94
CA GLY A 15 0.18 1.31 -1.83
C GLY A 15 0.83 2.34 -2.75
N VAL A 16 1.47 1.85 -3.81
CA VAL A 16 2.12 2.69 -4.84
C VAL A 16 1.10 3.44 -5.72
N GLY A 17 1.57 4.45 -6.47
CA GLY A 17 0.80 5.10 -7.53
C GLY A 17 0.26 6.50 -7.20
N SER A 18 0.85 7.19 -6.23
CA SER A 18 0.54 8.60 -5.97
C SER A 18 1.34 9.54 -6.86
N ASN A 19 0.72 10.65 -7.26
CA ASN A 19 1.44 11.77 -7.89
C ASN A 19 2.03 12.64 -6.79
N ILE A 20 3.36 12.64 -6.68
CA ILE A 20 4.06 13.28 -5.55
C ILE A 20 3.89 14.81 -5.52
N GLU A 21 3.86 15.50 -6.67
CA GLU A 21 3.65 16.95 -6.72
C GLU A 21 2.30 17.33 -6.10
N LYS A 22 1.24 16.59 -6.50
CA LYS A 22 -0.10 16.81 -5.93
C LYS A 22 -0.17 16.41 -4.46
N THR A 23 0.65 15.45 -4.05
CA THR A 23 0.72 14.98 -2.68
C THR A 23 1.26 16.06 -1.76
N ILE A 24 2.44 16.62 -2.07
CA ILE A 24 3.07 17.66 -1.24
C ILE A 24 2.36 19.02 -1.34
N SER A 25 1.64 19.30 -2.42
CA SER A 25 0.93 20.58 -2.60
C SER A 25 -0.19 20.83 -1.58
N VAL A 26 -0.59 19.83 -0.80
CA VAL A 26 -1.60 19.96 0.25
C VAL A 26 -0.99 20.15 1.63
N PHE A 27 0.33 20.04 1.77
CA PHE A 27 1.04 20.20 3.03
C PHE A 27 1.19 21.69 3.42
N ASP A 28 1.01 21.99 4.69
CA ASP A 28 1.41 23.27 5.27
C ASP A 28 2.94 23.33 5.49
N SER A 29 3.43 24.48 5.98
CA SER A 29 4.87 24.70 6.17
C SER A 29 5.51 23.75 7.18
N ALA A 30 4.81 23.36 8.24
CA ALA A 30 5.33 22.46 9.26
C ALA A 30 5.45 21.03 8.70
N GLN A 31 4.46 20.60 7.94
CA GLN A 31 4.45 19.31 7.27
C GLN A 31 5.51 19.22 6.17
N ILE A 32 5.69 20.29 5.39
CA ILE A 32 6.75 20.35 4.38
C ILE A 32 8.12 20.21 5.05
N ASN A 33 8.36 20.92 6.17
CA ASN A 33 9.62 20.80 6.89
C ASN A 33 9.87 19.36 7.37
N TYR A 34 8.89 18.75 8.02
CA TYR A 34 9.00 17.36 8.48
C TYR A 34 9.19 16.38 7.32
N PHE A 35 8.46 16.55 6.21
CA PHE A 35 8.63 15.76 5.00
C PHE A 35 10.05 15.88 4.42
N HIS A 36 10.63 17.08 4.39
CA HIS A 36 12.01 17.30 3.96
C HIS A 36 13.02 16.63 4.89
N GLU A 37 12.84 16.70 6.21
CA GLU A 37 13.68 15.98 7.18
C GLU A 37 13.69 14.47 6.91
N LEU A 38 12.53 13.88 6.63
CA LEU A 38 12.44 12.47 6.23
C LEU A 38 13.16 12.19 4.90
N CYS A 39 13.01 13.08 3.91
CA CYS A 39 13.68 12.95 2.62
C CYS A 39 15.21 13.03 2.75
N GLU A 40 15.73 13.93 3.58
CA GLU A 40 17.16 14.04 3.86
C GLU A 40 17.69 12.76 4.52
N ALA A 41 17.05 12.29 5.60
CA ALA A 41 17.42 11.06 6.27
C ALA A 41 17.43 9.86 5.32
N VAL A 42 16.39 9.70 4.50
CA VAL A 42 16.35 8.59 3.52
C VAL A 42 17.40 8.76 2.42
N SER A 43 17.69 9.99 2.00
CA SER A 43 18.76 10.24 1.03
C SER A 43 20.14 9.79 1.56
N ASP A 44 20.40 10.01 2.84
CA ASP A 44 21.64 9.57 3.50
C ASP A 44 21.75 8.04 3.56
N PHE A 45 20.63 7.33 3.86
CA PHE A 45 20.61 5.86 3.92
C PHE A 45 20.66 5.20 2.56
N SER A 46 19.95 5.76 1.57
CA SER A 46 19.79 5.15 0.23
C SER A 46 20.91 5.53 -0.75
N GLY A 47 21.59 6.66 -0.53
CA GLY A 47 22.48 7.28 -1.51
C GLY A 47 21.75 7.94 -2.68
N ILE A 48 20.41 7.97 -2.67
CA ILE A 48 19.58 8.60 -3.70
C ILE A 48 19.11 9.97 -3.20
N ASN A 49 19.50 11.03 -3.90
CA ASN A 49 19.15 12.41 -3.49
C ASN A 49 17.68 12.71 -3.79
N LEU A 50 16.79 12.43 -2.83
CA LEU A 50 15.35 12.65 -2.98
C LEU A 50 14.99 14.13 -3.07
N THR A 51 15.73 15.00 -2.40
CA THR A 51 15.53 16.45 -2.48
C THR A 51 15.76 16.94 -3.91
N LYS A 52 16.83 16.47 -4.59
CA LYS A 52 17.05 16.79 -5.99
C LYS A 52 15.89 16.30 -6.87
N TYR A 53 15.37 15.10 -6.61
CA TYR A 53 14.24 14.56 -7.35
C TYR A 53 12.96 15.42 -7.20
N LEU A 54 12.72 15.99 -6.03
CA LEU A 54 11.58 16.89 -5.80
C LEU A 54 11.68 18.20 -6.58
N TYR A 55 12.89 18.68 -6.84
CA TYR A 55 13.11 19.88 -7.68
C TYR A 55 13.07 19.59 -9.19
N ASP A 56 13.52 18.41 -9.58
CA ASP A 56 13.56 17.98 -10.99
C ASP A 56 13.27 16.48 -11.08
N MET A 57 11.99 16.15 -11.26
CA MET A 57 11.53 14.74 -11.37
C MET A 57 12.05 14.02 -12.62
N SER A 58 12.65 14.74 -13.57
CA SER A 58 13.27 14.15 -14.75
C SER A 58 14.71 13.68 -14.51
N CYS A 59 15.31 14.01 -13.36
CA CYS A 59 16.70 13.68 -13.05
C CYS A 59 16.94 12.19 -12.77
N PHE A 60 15.90 11.39 -12.58
CA PHE A 60 15.97 9.94 -12.39
C PHE A 60 15.19 9.21 -13.46
N GLU A 61 15.70 8.04 -13.84
CA GLU A 61 15.08 7.15 -14.81
C GLU A 61 15.06 5.70 -14.29
N GLY A 62 14.28 4.84 -14.94
CA GLY A 62 14.23 3.41 -14.63
C GLY A 62 13.89 3.11 -13.17
N THR A 63 14.68 2.26 -12.55
CA THR A 63 14.44 1.78 -11.17
C THR A 63 14.71 2.84 -10.11
N ASP A 64 15.61 3.80 -10.34
CA ASP A 64 15.87 4.89 -9.39
C ASP A 64 14.66 5.82 -9.30
N LYS A 65 13.99 6.06 -10.44
CA LYS A 65 12.73 6.80 -10.46
C LYS A 65 11.63 6.05 -9.69
N ILE A 66 11.49 4.75 -9.93
CA ILE A 66 10.51 3.91 -9.21
C ILE A 66 10.78 3.96 -7.71
N PHE A 67 12.05 3.80 -7.29
CA PHE A 67 12.44 3.90 -5.89
C PHE A 67 12.05 5.26 -5.31
N ALA A 68 12.44 6.36 -5.97
CA ALA A 68 12.15 7.72 -5.50
C ALA A 68 10.64 7.97 -5.35
N GLU A 69 9.83 7.62 -6.35
CA GLU A 69 8.39 7.81 -6.32
C GLU A 69 7.72 6.98 -5.21
N TRP A 70 8.15 5.76 -5.01
CA TRP A 70 7.54 4.87 -4.04
C TRP A 70 7.94 5.24 -2.61
N ILE A 71 9.20 5.57 -2.36
CA ILE A 71 9.62 6.01 -1.02
C ILE A 71 8.98 7.35 -0.66
N LEU A 72 8.93 8.32 -1.59
CA LEU A 72 8.30 9.61 -1.36
C LEU A 72 6.79 9.47 -1.06
N THR A 73 6.11 8.55 -1.73
CA THR A 73 4.72 8.21 -1.39
C THR A 73 4.61 7.76 0.06
N GLY A 74 5.51 6.88 0.50
CA GLY A 74 5.54 6.41 1.89
C GLY A 74 5.86 7.52 2.89
N LEU A 75 6.87 8.36 2.60
CA LEU A 75 7.23 9.48 3.47
C LEU A 75 6.09 10.49 3.59
N SER A 76 5.30 10.68 2.53
CA SER A 76 4.10 11.53 2.60
C SER A 76 3.05 10.96 3.55
N ASP A 77 2.83 9.65 3.53
CA ASP A 77 1.91 8.98 4.45
C ASP A 77 2.40 9.08 5.91
N CYS A 78 3.73 8.92 6.13
CA CYS A 78 4.35 9.12 7.44
C CYS A 78 4.20 10.57 7.94
N THR A 79 4.24 11.56 7.04
CA THR A 79 4.00 12.97 7.37
C THR A 79 2.55 13.20 7.81
N VAL A 80 1.58 12.61 7.12
CA VAL A 80 0.17 12.66 7.52
C VAL A 80 -0.05 11.97 8.86
N PHE A 81 0.57 10.80 9.07
CA PHE A 81 0.55 10.11 10.36
C PHE A 81 1.08 11.00 11.49
N HIS A 82 2.26 11.59 11.30
CA HIS A 82 2.86 12.51 12.28
C HIS A 82 1.91 13.66 12.59
N THR A 83 1.30 14.27 11.57
CA THR A 83 0.33 15.34 11.73
C THR A 83 -0.88 14.92 12.56
N CYS A 84 -1.43 13.73 12.32
CA CYS A 84 -2.54 13.19 13.11
C CYS A 84 -2.15 13.05 14.59
N ILE A 85 -0.98 12.47 14.87
CA ILE A 85 -0.49 12.30 16.24
C ILE A 85 -0.28 13.65 16.93
N GLN A 86 0.28 14.67 16.25
CA GLN A 86 0.46 16.01 16.79
C GLN A 86 -0.87 16.73 17.11
N ASN A 87 -1.97 16.28 16.53
CA ASN A 87 -3.32 16.80 16.78
C ASN A 87 -4.17 15.84 17.65
N ASP A 88 -3.54 15.00 18.47
CA ASP A 88 -4.17 14.07 19.41
C ASP A 88 -5.12 13.04 18.75
N ILE A 89 -4.94 12.81 17.45
CA ILE A 89 -5.65 11.74 16.73
C ILE A 89 -4.75 10.50 16.73
N VAL A 90 -5.02 9.61 17.68
CA VAL A 90 -4.24 8.38 17.89
C VAL A 90 -5.04 7.17 17.42
N PRO A 91 -4.45 6.27 16.63
CA PRO A 91 -5.13 5.07 16.16
C PRO A 91 -5.08 3.95 17.23
N ASP A 92 -6.15 3.14 17.26
CA ASP A 92 -6.17 1.86 17.96
C ASP A 92 -5.48 0.76 17.15
N TYR A 93 -5.51 0.90 15.81
CA TYR A 93 -4.94 -0.05 14.87
C TYR A 93 -4.29 0.66 13.68
N ILE A 94 -3.30 0.00 13.11
CA ILE A 94 -2.66 0.41 11.86
C ILE A 94 -2.79 -0.71 10.84
N ILE A 95 -3.05 -0.36 9.58
CA ILE A 95 -3.11 -1.29 8.47
C ILE A 95 -2.42 -0.73 7.23
N GLY A 96 -1.66 -1.55 6.53
CA GLY A 96 -0.98 -1.17 5.28
C GLY A 96 -1.49 -1.94 4.08
N TYR A 97 -1.79 -1.24 3.00
CA TYR A 97 -2.13 -1.82 1.71
C TYR A 97 -0.87 -1.95 0.85
N SER A 98 -0.45 -3.18 0.51
CA SER A 98 0.73 -3.42 -0.34
C SER A 98 1.99 -2.74 0.22
N LEU A 99 2.62 -1.83 -0.53
CA LEU A 99 3.79 -1.06 -0.06
C LEU A 99 3.50 -0.27 1.22
N GLY A 100 2.26 0.14 1.45
CA GLY A 100 1.86 0.82 2.67
C GLY A 100 2.08 0.01 3.95
N LEU A 101 2.27 -1.31 3.86
CA LEU A 101 2.64 -2.13 5.00
C LEU A 101 4.00 -1.70 5.59
N ASN A 102 4.99 -1.32 4.77
CA ASN A 102 6.29 -0.84 5.25
C ASN A 102 6.12 0.40 6.14
N ASN A 103 5.29 1.34 5.67
CA ASN A 103 5.04 2.59 6.38
C ASN A 103 4.22 2.37 7.65
N ALA A 104 3.23 1.47 7.59
CA ALA A 104 2.44 1.07 8.75
C ALA A 104 3.33 0.44 9.84
N ILE A 105 4.24 -0.45 9.48
CA ILE A 105 5.18 -1.12 10.41
C ILE A 105 6.17 -0.09 11.00
N TYR A 106 6.68 0.84 10.20
CA TYR A 106 7.52 1.95 10.69
C TYR A 106 6.75 2.85 11.67
N CYS A 107 5.58 3.31 11.29
CA CYS A 107 4.73 4.16 12.14
C CYS A 107 4.21 3.45 13.40
N SER A 108 4.11 2.11 13.37
CA SER A 108 3.81 1.32 14.57
C SER A 108 4.97 1.24 15.57
N GLY A 109 6.18 1.66 15.16
CA GLY A 109 7.40 1.58 15.95
C GLY A 109 8.08 0.20 15.92
N SER A 110 7.69 -0.68 15.01
CA SER A 110 8.27 -2.01 14.91
C SER A 110 9.61 -2.06 14.17
N ILE A 111 9.84 -1.15 13.21
CA ILE A 111 11.12 -1.00 12.50
C ILE A 111 11.57 0.46 12.49
N HIS A 112 12.83 0.70 12.11
CA HIS A 112 13.36 2.05 11.90
C HIS A 112 13.14 2.54 10.48
N LEU A 113 13.31 3.85 10.25
CA LEU A 113 13.16 4.46 8.92
C LEU A 113 14.14 3.85 7.90
N GLU A 114 15.37 3.59 8.31
CA GLU A 114 16.40 2.93 7.48
C GLU A 114 15.94 1.55 6.98
N ASP A 115 15.21 0.80 7.81
CA ASP A 115 14.70 -0.52 7.45
C ASP A 115 13.68 -0.45 6.31
N THR A 116 12.89 0.64 6.24
CA THR A 116 11.97 0.86 5.10
C THR A 116 12.72 0.99 3.78
N VAL A 117 13.90 1.64 3.81
CA VAL A 117 14.80 1.77 2.66
C VAL A 117 15.36 0.40 2.25
N HIS A 118 15.79 -0.42 3.22
CA HIS A 118 16.27 -1.78 2.97
C HIS A 118 15.19 -2.67 2.37
N ILE A 119 13.97 -2.62 2.90
CA ILE A 119 12.82 -3.38 2.36
C ILE A 119 12.56 -2.97 0.92
N LEU A 120 12.44 -1.67 0.64
CA LEU A 120 12.18 -1.17 -0.71
C LEU A 120 13.32 -1.50 -1.68
N SER A 121 14.57 -1.42 -1.23
CA SER A 121 15.73 -1.81 -2.04
C SER A 121 15.67 -3.29 -2.45
N GLY A 122 15.21 -4.17 -1.56
CA GLY A 122 14.95 -5.58 -1.88
C GLY A 122 13.85 -5.77 -2.91
N VAL A 123 12.79 -4.98 -2.82
CA VAL A 123 11.69 -4.96 -3.82
C VAL A 123 12.24 -4.51 -5.18
N ILE A 124 13.00 -3.43 -5.25
CA ILE A 124 13.59 -2.91 -6.52
C ILE A 124 14.54 -3.94 -7.15
N ARG A 125 15.39 -4.59 -6.34
CA ARG A 125 16.26 -5.68 -6.84
C ARG A 125 15.46 -6.84 -7.41
N SER A 126 14.36 -7.21 -6.76
CA SER A 126 13.45 -8.25 -7.27
C SER A 126 12.80 -7.84 -8.60
N ILE A 127 12.43 -6.57 -8.77
CA ILE A 127 11.92 -6.02 -10.04
C ILE A 127 13.00 -6.17 -11.14
N ILE A 128 14.21 -5.70 -10.89
CA ILE A 128 15.33 -5.77 -11.83
C ILE A 128 15.56 -7.23 -12.26
N GLU A 129 15.55 -8.16 -11.33
CA GLU A 129 15.76 -9.57 -11.61
C GLU A 129 14.60 -10.16 -12.42
N SER A 130 13.37 -9.83 -12.10
CA SER A 130 12.19 -10.29 -12.83
C SER A 130 12.18 -9.83 -14.29
N GLN A 131 12.77 -8.67 -14.58
CA GLN A 131 12.86 -8.10 -15.94
C GLN A 131 13.95 -8.74 -16.82
N LYS A 132 14.90 -9.51 -16.24
CA LYS A 132 15.90 -10.27 -17.02
C LYS A 132 15.29 -11.44 -17.79
N GLY A 133 14.08 -11.85 -17.44
CA GLY A 133 13.34 -12.90 -18.14
C GLY A 133 12.79 -12.44 -19.48
N ARG A 134 12.18 -13.41 -20.21
CA ARG A 134 11.51 -13.13 -21.50
C ARG A 134 10.11 -12.54 -21.32
N LEU A 135 9.56 -12.59 -20.12
CA LEU A 135 8.22 -12.12 -19.80
C LEU A 135 8.30 -10.76 -19.12
N THR A 136 7.45 -9.86 -19.54
CA THR A 136 7.19 -8.60 -18.84
C THR A 136 5.93 -8.76 -18.01
N TYR A 137 5.93 -8.16 -16.83
CA TYR A 137 4.83 -8.25 -15.86
C TYR A 137 4.19 -6.89 -15.64
N ASP A 138 2.93 -6.90 -15.25
CA ASP A 138 2.21 -5.72 -14.82
C ASP A 138 1.00 -6.11 -13.94
N MET A 139 0.32 -5.12 -13.43
CA MET A 139 -0.91 -5.27 -12.68
C MET A 139 -2.06 -4.51 -13.38
N GLY A 140 -3.29 -4.94 -13.09
CA GLY A 140 -4.47 -4.28 -13.61
C GLY A 140 -5.60 -4.24 -12.61
N VAL A 141 -6.51 -3.26 -12.76
CA VAL A 141 -7.71 -3.17 -11.93
C VAL A 141 -8.97 -3.33 -12.79
N ILE A 142 -9.92 -4.11 -12.29
CA ILE A 142 -11.25 -4.34 -12.86
C ILE A 142 -12.27 -3.83 -11.84
N VAL A 143 -13.15 -2.92 -12.28
CA VAL A 143 -14.25 -2.39 -11.47
C VAL A 143 -15.57 -2.72 -12.13
N GLY A 144 -16.55 -3.18 -11.36
CA GLY A 144 -17.91 -3.48 -11.81
C GLY A 144 -18.19 -4.96 -12.10
N LEU A 145 -17.18 -5.84 -11.89
CA LEU A 145 -17.38 -7.30 -11.93
C LEU A 145 -16.98 -7.90 -10.59
N ASP A 146 -17.69 -8.94 -10.17
CA ASP A 146 -17.37 -9.67 -8.96
C ASP A 146 -16.17 -10.64 -9.15
N MET A 147 -15.67 -11.13 -8.02
CA MET A 147 -14.52 -12.04 -7.97
C MET A 147 -14.74 -13.32 -8.80
N GLN A 148 -15.94 -13.88 -8.79
CA GLN A 148 -16.22 -15.12 -9.50
C GLN A 148 -16.17 -14.90 -11.01
N THR A 149 -16.82 -13.85 -11.50
CA THR A 149 -16.78 -13.45 -12.92
C THR A 149 -15.36 -13.18 -13.40
N VAL A 150 -14.53 -12.47 -12.60
CA VAL A 150 -13.14 -12.21 -12.96
C VAL A 150 -12.32 -13.50 -13.03
N LYS A 151 -12.52 -14.46 -12.11
CA LYS A 151 -11.88 -15.78 -12.16
C LYS A 151 -12.28 -16.56 -13.42
N GLU A 152 -13.54 -16.51 -13.82
CA GLU A 152 -14.03 -17.14 -15.03
C GLU A 152 -13.39 -16.54 -16.28
N ILE A 153 -13.26 -15.22 -16.35
CA ILE A 153 -12.55 -14.53 -17.44
C ILE A 153 -11.09 -14.98 -17.51
N ILE A 154 -10.39 -15.02 -16.37
CA ILE A 154 -8.99 -15.49 -16.31
C ILE A 154 -8.90 -16.92 -16.86
N ASN A 155 -9.75 -17.83 -16.40
CA ASN A 155 -9.71 -19.24 -16.80
C ASN A 155 -10.04 -19.46 -18.28
N LEU A 156 -10.95 -18.67 -18.84
CA LEU A 156 -11.39 -18.80 -20.24
C LEU A 156 -10.43 -18.16 -21.25
N TYR A 157 -9.81 -17.03 -20.88
CA TYR A 157 -9.06 -16.21 -21.84
C TYR A 157 -7.56 -16.09 -21.55
N SER A 158 -7.12 -16.64 -20.42
CA SER A 158 -5.72 -16.72 -20.03
C SER A 158 -5.47 -18.03 -19.29
N SER A 159 -4.65 -18.02 -18.26
CA SER A 159 -4.52 -19.11 -17.30
C SER A 159 -4.05 -18.56 -15.95
N CYS A 160 -4.31 -19.29 -14.88
CA CYS A 160 -3.81 -18.97 -13.55
C CYS A 160 -2.26 -19.01 -13.44
N LYS A 161 -1.58 -19.51 -14.47
CA LYS A 161 -0.11 -19.45 -14.56
C LYS A 161 0.39 -18.10 -15.10
N HIS A 162 -0.47 -17.33 -15.78
CA HIS A 162 -0.11 -16.08 -16.43
C HIS A 162 -0.81 -14.87 -15.81
N VAL A 163 -1.98 -15.05 -15.20
CA VAL A 163 -2.73 -13.98 -14.51
C VAL A 163 -3.30 -14.53 -13.21
N MET A 164 -3.13 -13.80 -12.13
CA MET A 164 -3.64 -14.13 -10.80
C MET A 164 -4.39 -12.96 -10.19
N ILE A 165 -5.22 -13.24 -9.17
CA ILE A 165 -5.82 -12.20 -8.34
C ILE A 165 -4.77 -11.71 -7.33
N ALA A 166 -4.46 -10.42 -7.37
CA ALA A 166 -3.57 -9.77 -6.43
C ALA A 166 -4.31 -9.25 -5.19
N SER A 167 -5.52 -8.70 -5.37
CA SER A 167 -6.33 -8.18 -4.27
C SER A 167 -7.82 -8.15 -4.61
N GLU A 168 -8.67 -8.42 -3.61
CA GLU A 168 -10.08 -8.08 -3.61
C GLU A 168 -10.29 -6.83 -2.76
N ASN A 169 -10.42 -5.66 -3.42
CA ASN A 169 -10.55 -4.39 -2.72
C ASN A 169 -11.99 -4.13 -2.26
N SER A 170 -12.96 -4.59 -3.04
CA SER A 170 -14.38 -4.61 -2.69
C SER A 170 -15.07 -5.72 -3.51
N GLU A 171 -16.36 -5.92 -3.30
CA GLU A 171 -17.16 -6.90 -4.07
C GLU A 171 -17.01 -6.74 -5.59
N TYR A 172 -16.84 -5.48 -6.05
CA TYR A 172 -16.76 -5.14 -7.48
C TYR A 172 -15.46 -4.38 -7.85
N CYS A 173 -14.40 -4.53 -7.06
CA CYS A 173 -13.10 -3.94 -7.37
C CYS A 173 -11.99 -4.97 -7.13
N ILE A 174 -11.51 -5.56 -8.21
CA ILE A 174 -10.55 -6.66 -8.20
C ILE A 174 -9.25 -6.19 -8.86
N VAL A 175 -8.12 -6.43 -8.19
CA VAL A 175 -6.79 -6.20 -8.75
C VAL A 175 -6.23 -7.55 -9.22
N ILE A 176 -5.78 -7.57 -10.46
CA ILE A 176 -5.12 -8.72 -11.09
C ILE A 176 -3.64 -8.41 -11.33
N THR A 177 -2.83 -9.45 -11.43
CA THR A 177 -1.38 -9.35 -11.62
C THR A 177 -0.91 -10.48 -12.53
N GLY A 178 0.14 -10.26 -13.32
CA GLY A 178 0.67 -11.31 -14.17
C GLY A 178 1.46 -10.82 -15.38
N VAL A 179 1.55 -11.69 -16.40
CA VAL A 179 2.23 -11.38 -17.66
C VAL A 179 1.48 -10.24 -18.36
N CYS A 180 2.19 -9.18 -18.71
CA CYS A 180 1.64 -7.90 -19.15
C CYS A 180 0.60 -8.04 -20.29
N ASN A 181 0.91 -8.76 -21.38
CA ASN A 181 -0.01 -8.97 -22.49
C ASN A 181 -1.23 -9.80 -22.09
N GLU A 182 -1.10 -10.76 -21.15
CA GLU A 182 -2.21 -11.55 -20.65
C GLU A 182 -3.11 -10.74 -19.71
N VAL A 183 -2.52 -9.87 -18.87
CA VAL A 183 -3.28 -8.89 -18.06
C VAL A 183 -4.09 -7.98 -18.96
N GLN A 184 -3.48 -7.39 -20.01
CA GLN A 184 -4.19 -6.56 -21.01
C GLN A 184 -5.34 -7.30 -21.66
N LYS A 185 -5.14 -8.57 -22.05
CA LYS A 185 -6.16 -9.43 -22.63
C LYS A 185 -7.34 -9.67 -21.70
N VAL A 186 -7.06 -9.97 -20.42
CA VAL A 186 -8.10 -10.16 -19.39
C VAL A 186 -8.86 -8.87 -19.16
N LEU A 187 -8.19 -7.71 -19.07
CA LEU A 187 -8.83 -6.39 -18.93
C LEU A 187 -9.75 -6.08 -20.12
N GLY A 188 -9.31 -6.34 -21.35
CA GLY A 188 -10.13 -6.16 -22.56
C GLY A 188 -11.37 -7.07 -22.58
N LYS A 189 -11.24 -8.31 -22.08
CA LYS A 189 -12.38 -9.23 -21.95
C LYS A 189 -13.34 -8.81 -20.84
N ALA A 190 -12.81 -8.38 -19.69
CA ALA A 190 -13.64 -7.82 -18.62
C ALA A 190 -14.45 -6.61 -19.10
N GLN A 191 -13.83 -5.69 -19.87
CA GLN A 191 -14.53 -4.56 -20.45
C GLN A 191 -15.67 -5.01 -21.39
N SER A 192 -15.44 -6.01 -22.24
CA SER A 192 -16.46 -6.54 -23.15
C SER A 192 -17.58 -7.31 -22.44
N GLN A 193 -17.35 -7.74 -21.19
CA GLN A 193 -18.35 -8.44 -20.35
C GLN A 193 -19.02 -7.50 -19.33
N GLY A 194 -18.90 -6.19 -19.49
CA GLY A 194 -19.65 -5.22 -18.70
C GLY A 194 -18.90 -4.62 -17.52
N ALA A 195 -17.59 -4.78 -17.42
CA ALA A 195 -16.81 -4.02 -16.42
C ALA A 195 -17.03 -2.51 -16.64
N LEU A 196 -17.31 -1.80 -15.54
CA LEU A 196 -17.49 -0.34 -15.56
C LEU A 196 -16.19 0.39 -15.88
N LYS A 197 -15.05 -0.16 -15.43
CA LYS A 197 -13.72 0.40 -15.67
C LYS A 197 -12.68 -0.72 -15.62
N THR A 198 -11.74 -0.66 -16.56
CA THR A 198 -10.49 -1.45 -16.52
C THR A 198 -9.29 -0.54 -16.75
N ARG A 199 -8.17 -0.81 -16.11
CA ARG A 199 -6.94 -0.03 -16.26
C ARG A 199 -5.71 -0.86 -15.91
N MET A 200 -4.63 -0.72 -16.70
CA MET A 200 -3.28 -1.12 -16.29
C MET A 200 -2.81 -0.20 -15.15
N LEU A 201 -2.02 -0.72 -14.25
CA LEU A 201 -1.51 0.04 -13.10
C LEU A 201 -0.09 0.56 -13.30
N ASP A 202 0.56 0.16 -14.40
CA ASP A 202 1.94 0.54 -14.75
C ASP A 202 2.95 0.19 -13.64
N VAL A 203 2.74 -0.99 -13.03
CA VAL A 203 3.58 -1.56 -11.99
C VAL A 203 4.40 -2.69 -12.61
N PRO A 204 5.72 -2.51 -12.85
CA PRO A 204 6.53 -3.39 -13.68
C PRO A 204 6.91 -4.71 -12.97
N CYS A 205 5.94 -5.33 -12.30
CA CYS A 205 6.15 -6.56 -11.54
C CYS A 205 4.82 -7.27 -11.24
N ALA A 206 4.84 -8.61 -11.14
CA ALA A 206 3.66 -9.41 -10.79
C ALA A 206 3.50 -9.55 -9.27
N PHE A 207 3.44 -8.44 -8.52
CA PHE A 207 3.29 -8.46 -7.06
C PHE A 207 2.06 -9.24 -6.59
N HIS A 208 2.12 -9.70 -5.36
CA HIS A 208 1.04 -10.46 -4.70
C HIS A 208 0.69 -11.75 -5.43
N SER A 209 1.70 -12.37 -6.07
CA SER A 209 1.57 -13.66 -6.75
C SER A 209 2.82 -14.52 -6.61
N ASN A 210 2.67 -15.83 -6.76
CA ASN A 210 3.79 -16.76 -6.77
C ASN A 210 4.63 -16.73 -8.06
N MET A 211 4.27 -15.90 -9.04
CA MET A 211 5.05 -15.71 -10.27
C MET A 211 6.43 -15.09 -9.99
N LEU A 212 6.60 -14.45 -8.83
CA LEU A 212 7.85 -13.83 -8.40
C LEU A 212 8.70 -14.74 -7.51
N ILE A 213 8.36 -16.03 -7.35
CA ILE A 213 9.04 -16.92 -6.40
C ILE A 213 10.54 -17.02 -6.67
N ASP A 214 10.93 -17.03 -7.95
CA ASP A 214 12.33 -17.19 -8.37
C ASP A 214 13.18 -15.94 -8.07
N CYS A 215 12.57 -14.74 -7.97
CA CYS A 215 13.26 -13.51 -7.62
C CYS A 215 12.96 -13.02 -6.18
N ALA A 216 12.13 -13.73 -5.43
CA ALA A 216 11.80 -13.36 -4.05
C ALA A 216 12.96 -13.42 -3.07
N SER A 217 14.04 -14.17 -3.39
CA SER A 217 15.25 -14.22 -2.56
C SER A 217 15.89 -12.86 -2.33
N TYR A 218 15.88 -11.97 -3.33
CA TYR A 218 16.41 -10.60 -3.18
C TYR A 218 15.62 -9.79 -2.15
N TYR A 219 14.31 -9.92 -2.14
CA TYR A 219 13.46 -9.31 -1.15
C TYR A 219 13.69 -9.94 0.23
N TYR A 220 13.70 -11.27 0.34
CA TYR A 220 13.87 -11.98 1.61
C TYR A 220 15.21 -11.69 2.26
N ASN A 221 16.31 -11.69 1.50
CA ASN A 221 17.65 -11.39 2.03
C ASN A 221 17.72 -9.97 2.64
N ASN A 222 16.94 -9.03 2.11
CA ASN A 222 16.92 -7.67 2.66
C ASN A 222 16.14 -7.58 3.98
N ILE A 223 15.08 -8.36 4.14
CA ILE A 223 14.27 -8.32 5.37
C ILE A 223 14.80 -9.24 6.49
N GLU A 224 15.58 -10.28 6.15
CA GLU A 224 16.12 -11.23 7.15
C GLU A 224 17.10 -10.58 8.13
N ASN A 225 17.75 -9.48 7.75
CA ASN A 225 18.68 -8.74 8.59
C ASN A 225 18.04 -7.61 9.39
N ILE A 226 16.73 -7.37 9.21
CA ILE A 226 15.99 -6.33 9.93
C ILE A 226 15.51 -6.88 11.26
N HIS A 227 15.73 -6.11 12.32
CA HIS A 227 15.18 -6.43 13.64
C HIS A 227 13.78 -5.84 13.76
N PHE A 228 12.77 -6.71 13.85
CA PHE A 228 11.39 -6.30 14.08
C PHE A 228 11.10 -6.29 15.58
N ASN A 229 10.85 -5.13 16.13
CA ASN A 229 10.40 -4.95 17.52
C ASN A 229 8.89 -5.22 17.65
N ASP A 230 8.45 -5.46 18.88
CA ASP A 230 7.02 -5.47 19.19
C ASP A 230 6.43 -4.07 18.88
N SER A 231 5.27 -4.06 18.22
CA SER A 231 4.63 -2.80 17.81
C SER A 231 4.04 -2.04 18.99
N LYS A 232 4.21 -0.72 19.00
CA LYS A 232 3.56 0.18 19.97
C LYS A 232 2.09 0.41 19.64
N ILE A 233 1.73 0.37 18.35
CA ILE A 233 0.37 0.44 17.85
C ILE A 233 0.10 -0.88 17.12
N PRO A 234 -0.95 -1.64 17.49
CA PRO A 234 -1.26 -2.93 16.89
C PRO A 234 -1.41 -2.85 15.36
N VAL A 235 -0.70 -3.71 14.64
CA VAL A 235 -0.80 -3.85 13.17
C VAL A 235 -1.87 -4.90 12.85
N VAL A 236 -2.68 -4.66 11.82
CA VAL A 236 -3.70 -5.64 11.40
C VAL A 236 -3.23 -6.37 10.15
N SER A 237 -3.26 -7.71 10.21
CA SER A 237 -2.92 -8.57 9.08
C SER A 237 -3.94 -8.45 7.95
N ILE A 238 -3.45 -8.09 6.76
CA ILE A 238 -4.22 -8.08 5.52
C ILE A 238 -4.43 -9.51 4.94
N TYR A 239 -3.71 -10.50 5.48
CA TYR A 239 -3.76 -11.89 5.01
C TYR A 239 -4.63 -12.79 5.89
N ASP A 240 -4.55 -12.62 7.23
CA ASP A 240 -5.17 -13.52 8.21
C ASP A 240 -6.28 -12.87 9.03
N GLN A 241 -6.52 -11.56 8.87
CA GLN A 241 -7.53 -10.78 9.60
C GLN A 241 -7.38 -10.97 11.11
N LYS A 242 -6.18 -10.72 11.62
CA LYS A 242 -5.83 -10.77 13.05
C LYS A 242 -4.96 -9.60 13.46
N ILE A 243 -4.90 -9.32 14.74
CA ILE A 243 -4.04 -8.29 15.33
C ILE A 243 -2.64 -8.87 15.51
N LEU A 244 -1.63 -8.12 15.09
CA LEU A 244 -0.22 -8.43 15.21
C LEU A 244 0.42 -7.44 16.19
N ILE A 245 1.16 -7.95 17.17
CA ILE A 245 1.82 -7.13 18.17
C ILE A 245 3.32 -7.46 18.21
N THR A 246 3.66 -8.76 18.17
CA THR A 246 5.05 -9.18 18.33
C THR A 246 5.85 -8.95 17.04
N GLY A 247 7.14 -8.62 17.20
CA GLY A 247 8.04 -8.43 16.06
C GLY A 247 8.07 -9.62 15.11
N ASN A 248 8.00 -10.85 15.68
CA ASN A 248 7.96 -12.07 14.85
C ASN A 248 6.67 -12.18 14.00
N GLU A 249 5.50 -11.80 14.52
CA GLU A 249 4.26 -11.77 13.74
C GLU A 249 4.35 -10.75 12.61
N ILE A 250 4.89 -9.56 12.90
CA ILE A 250 5.05 -8.46 11.93
C ILE A 250 6.08 -8.82 10.86
N TYR A 251 7.20 -9.45 11.24
CA TYR A 251 8.17 -10.01 10.27
C TYR A 251 7.50 -11.00 9.32
N ASN A 252 6.70 -11.93 9.83
CA ASN A 252 5.99 -12.91 9.01
C ASN A 252 4.95 -12.25 8.08
N GLU A 253 4.27 -11.21 8.54
CA GLU A 253 3.35 -10.41 7.70
C GLU A 253 4.10 -9.71 6.57
N GLN A 254 5.23 -9.04 6.90
CA GLN A 254 6.09 -8.38 5.92
C GLN A 254 6.62 -9.36 4.89
N ARG A 255 7.06 -10.54 5.32
CA ARG A 255 7.58 -11.58 4.42
C ARG A 255 6.53 -12.04 3.40
N ARG A 256 5.26 -12.10 3.79
CA ARG A 256 4.15 -12.50 2.90
C ARG A 256 3.78 -11.43 1.89
N ASN A 257 4.11 -10.17 2.17
CA ASN A 257 3.65 -9.02 1.39
C ASN A 257 4.09 -9.05 -0.08
N PHE A 258 5.17 -9.75 -0.41
CA PHE A 258 5.69 -9.83 -1.77
C PHE A 258 4.91 -10.81 -2.67
N LEU A 259 4.55 -11.98 -2.13
CA LEU A 259 4.01 -13.09 -2.91
C LEU A 259 2.51 -13.38 -2.67
N SER A 260 1.94 -12.94 -1.55
CA SER A 260 0.59 -13.35 -1.15
C SER A 260 -0.48 -12.40 -1.64
N SER A 261 -1.57 -12.92 -2.18
CA SER A 261 -2.76 -12.14 -2.53
C SER A 261 -3.39 -11.50 -1.29
N MET A 262 -3.73 -10.22 -1.40
CA MET A 262 -4.30 -9.43 -0.31
C MET A 262 -5.81 -9.64 -0.18
N LYS A 263 -6.32 -9.61 1.04
CA LYS A 263 -7.75 -9.74 1.37
C LYS A 263 -8.29 -8.42 1.94
N TRP A 264 -8.17 -7.35 1.16
CA TRP A 264 -8.48 -6.00 1.65
C TRP A 264 -9.91 -5.85 2.14
N LYS A 265 -10.89 -6.23 1.32
CA LYS A 265 -12.33 -6.22 1.68
C LYS A 265 -12.57 -6.92 3.01
N THR A 266 -12.14 -8.19 3.12
CA THR A 266 -12.35 -9.00 4.33
C THR A 266 -11.64 -8.40 5.55
N THR A 267 -10.52 -7.70 5.35
CA THR A 267 -9.80 -7.04 6.45
C THR A 267 -10.54 -5.80 6.94
N ILE A 268 -11.15 -5.02 6.06
CA ILE A 268 -12.01 -3.89 6.46
C ILE A 268 -13.25 -4.40 7.22
N GLU A 269 -13.92 -5.43 6.71
CA GLU A 269 -15.04 -6.08 7.39
C GLU A 269 -14.64 -6.62 8.78
N TYR A 270 -13.45 -7.19 8.92
CA TYR A 270 -12.91 -7.62 10.21
C TYR A 270 -12.72 -6.43 11.17
N LEU A 271 -12.13 -5.32 10.70
CA LEU A 271 -11.94 -4.11 11.51
C LEU A 271 -13.29 -3.54 11.99
N GLU A 272 -14.28 -3.44 11.11
CA GLU A 272 -15.63 -3.01 11.48
C GLU A 272 -16.25 -3.94 12.54
N LYS A 273 -16.06 -5.25 12.39
CA LYS A 273 -16.56 -6.27 13.34
C LYS A 273 -15.93 -6.15 14.73
N ILE A 274 -14.67 -5.73 14.85
CA ILE A 274 -14.00 -5.51 16.16
C ILE A 274 -14.21 -4.10 16.71
N GLY A 275 -15.12 -3.32 16.09
CA GLY A 275 -15.59 -2.02 16.58
C GLY A 275 -14.84 -0.82 16.03
N VAL A 276 -14.05 -0.96 14.96
CA VAL A 276 -13.48 0.18 14.25
C VAL A 276 -14.58 0.83 13.41
N ASN A 277 -14.81 2.12 13.64
CA ASN A 277 -15.78 2.93 12.89
C ASN A 277 -15.18 4.23 12.34
N GLU A 278 -13.94 4.57 12.72
CA GLU A 278 -13.20 5.68 12.12
C GLU A 278 -11.97 5.14 11.38
N PHE A 279 -11.95 5.31 10.06
CA PHE A 279 -10.82 4.97 9.20
C PHE A 279 -10.14 6.26 8.74
N TRP A 280 -8.85 6.40 9.03
CA TRP A 280 -8.06 7.57 8.66
C TRP A 280 -7.10 7.18 7.52
N ASP A 281 -7.36 7.73 6.34
CA ASP A 281 -6.52 7.54 5.15
C ASP A 281 -5.27 8.41 5.25
N MET A 282 -4.12 7.77 5.38
CA MET A 282 -2.83 8.45 5.48
C MET A 282 -2.39 9.05 4.14
N SER A 283 -3.04 8.70 3.03
CA SER A 283 -2.77 9.34 1.75
C SER A 283 -3.36 10.75 1.68
N THR A 284 -2.62 11.68 1.08
CA THR A 284 -3.08 13.06 0.91
C THR A 284 -4.22 13.21 -0.11
N ASN A 285 -4.35 12.25 -1.02
CA ASN A 285 -5.33 12.25 -2.11
C ASN A 285 -6.59 11.42 -1.82
N GLY A 286 -6.65 10.73 -0.66
CA GLY A 286 -7.75 9.84 -0.28
C GLY A 286 -7.82 8.59 -1.16
N SER A 287 -6.68 7.99 -1.52
CA SER A 287 -6.62 6.83 -2.41
C SER A 287 -7.27 5.60 -1.78
N MET A 288 -7.05 5.37 -0.48
CA MET A 288 -7.64 4.25 0.22
C MET A 288 -9.13 4.44 0.46
N LYS A 289 -9.56 5.65 0.80
CA LYS A 289 -10.98 6.01 0.87
C LYS A 289 -11.71 5.73 -0.45
N LYS A 290 -11.09 5.99 -1.59
CA LYS A 290 -11.70 5.79 -2.92
C LYS A 290 -11.76 4.32 -3.34
N SER A 291 -10.86 3.49 -2.84
CA SER A 291 -10.74 2.07 -3.20
C SER A 291 -11.36 1.12 -2.17
N THR A 292 -11.88 1.65 -1.06
CA THR A 292 -12.46 0.88 0.05
C THR A 292 -13.95 1.15 0.15
N VAL A 293 -14.72 0.09 0.36
CA VAL A 293 -16.16 0.16 0.66
C VAL A 293 -16.34 -0.24 2.12
N LEU A 294 -16.96 0.63 2.92
CA LEU A 294 -17.38 0.33 4.28
C LEU A 294 -18.76 -0.34 4.24
N THR A 295 -18.95 -1.35 5.07
CA THR A 295 -20.21 -2.10 5.15
C THR A 295 -21.08 -1.67 6.32
N ASN A 296 -20.47 -1.14 7.38
CA ASN A 296 -21.18 -0.58 8.51
C ASN A 296 -21.56 0.89 8.21
N PRO A 297 -22.86 1.27 8.23
CA PRO A 297 -23.31 2.63 7.96
C PRO A 297 -22.80 3.67 8.97
N ASP A 298 -22.41 3.23 10.17
CA ASP A 298 -21.84 4.10 11.20
C ASP A 298 -20.32 4.33 11.03
N SER A 299 -19.68 3.60 10.11
CA SER A 299 -18.28 3.78 9.80
C SER A 299 -18.03 4.94 8.84
N SER A 300 -16.90 5.62 9.03
CA SER A 300 -16.51 6.78 8.22
C SER A 300 -15.02 6.76 7.85
N PHE A 301 -14.73 7.24 6.63
CA PHE A 301 -13.37 7.51 6.17
C PHE A 301 -13.04 8.99 6.30
N TYR A 302 -11.97 9.28 7.04
CA TYR A 302 -11.38 10.60 7.21
C TYR A 302 -10.10 10.73 6.38
N THR A 303 -9.69 11.94 6.08
CA THR A 303 -8.46 12.27 5.35
C THR A 303 -7.84 13.51 5.99
N ILE A 304 -6.61 13.85 5.65
CA ILE A 304 -5.97 15.09 6.12
C ILE A 304 -6.81 16.34 5.80
N LYS A 305 -7.55 16.34 4.69
CA LYS A 305 -8.48 17.45 4.35
C LYS A 305 -9.64 17.55 5.32
N THR A 306 -10.04 16.44 5.93
CA THR A 306 -11.06 16.45 7.00
C THR A 306 -10.49 17.08 8.26
N LEU A 307 -9.24 16.76 8.60
CA LEU A 307 -8.54 17.36 9.73
C LEU A 307 -8.43 18.88 9.58
N TYR A 308 -7.99 19.38 8.43
CA TYR A 308 -7.89 20.84 8.20
C TYR A 308 -9.23 21.57 8.35
N LYS A 309 -10.31 20.96 7.86
CA LYS A 309 -11.66 21.53 8.03
C LYS A 309 -12.07 21.61 9.51
N SER A 310 -11.69 20.63 10.34
CA SER A 310 -12.00 20.64 11.78
C SER A 310 -11.15 21.65 12.56
N LEU A 311 -9.95 21.95 12.07
CA LEU A 311 -9.04 22.94 12.68
C LEU A 311 -9.29 24.37 12.17
N ASN A 312 -10.27 24.60 11.27
CA ASN A 312 -10.54 25.91 10.65
C ASN A 312 -9.33 26.50 9.89
N VAL A 313 -8.50 25.66 9.29
CA VAL A 313 -7.34 26.02 8.47
C VAL A 313 -7.66 25.82 6.98
#